data_6c24c69b19d5003cf070efa5a215706f
#
_entry.id   6c24c69b19d5003cf070efa5a215706f
#
_cell.length_a   1.000
_cell.length_b   1.000
_cell.length_c   1.000
_cell.angle_alpha   90.00
_cell.angle_beta   90.00
_cell.angle_gamma   90.00
#
_symmetry.space_group_name_H-M   'P 1'
#
loop_
_entity.id
_entity.type
_entity.pdbx_description
1 polymer ?
#
loop_
_entity_poly.entity_id
_entity_poly.type
_entity_poly.pdbx_seq_one_letter_code
_entity_poly.pdbx_strand_id
1 'polypeptide(L)'
;MSEKIDFLKVYSDAKKIQSYVTPNQCKILFDIAKSSKGPIVELGSWLGRSTGVLTAGAGLNPRQPQVFAVDTWKNCDVFPYKDFYRDWEYNMKGLGIRSYVTDIRMDSADAADSYNKHLMKPYGKVGLLFIDAWHTYEAVQRDFHAWLPYIKQGGFIILHDVEESFPEIMRFVQDMEKNKDMFKITVTDKIAIFEVK
;
A
#
# COMPACT_ATOMS: atom_id res chain seq x y z
N MET A 1 24.88 -16.94 12.21
CA MET A 1 23.43 -16.97 12.50
C MET A 1 22.90 -15.61 12.16
N SER A 2 21.98 -15.47 11.18
CA SER A 2 21.36 -14.17 10.89
C SER A 2 20.48 -13.77 12.09
N GLU A 3 20.72 -12.58 12.63
CA GLU A 3 19.86 -12.04 13.69
C GLU A 3 18.40 -12.07 13.23
N LYS A 4 17.51 -12.57 14.07
CA LYS A 4 16.07 -12.60 13.79
C LYS A 4 15.55 -11.14 13.82
N ILE A 5 14.90 -10.70 12.74
CA ILE A 5 14.37 -9.34 12.64
C ILE A 5 13.32 -9.09 13.73
N ASP A 6 13.48 -7.97 14.44
CA ASP A 6 12.46 -7.44 15.35
C ASP A 6 11.50 -6.51 14.58
N PHE A 7 10.36 -7.07 14.15
CA PHE A 7 9.35 -6.33 13.38
C PHE A 7 8.64 -5.24 14.19
N LEU A 8 8.63 -5.29 15.52
CA LEU A 8 8.11 -4.16 16.32
C LEU A 8 9.08 -2.99 16.29
N LYS A 9 10.38 -3.26 16.30
CA LYS A 9 11.40 -2.23 16.09
C LYS A 9 11.31 -1.65 14.67
N VAL A 10 11.13 -2.49 13.64
CA VAL A 10 10.91 -2.03 12.25
C VAL A 10 9.71 -1.09 12.19
N TYR A 11 8.56 -1.43 12.79
CA TYR A 11 7.40 -0.56 12.87
C TYR A 11 7.71 0.79 13.54
N SER A 12 8.43 0.77 14.65
CA SER A 12 8.83 1.99 15.36
C SER A 12 9.76 2.88 14.53
N ASP A 13 10.73 2.29 13.86
CA ASP A 13 11.73 3.02 13.07
C ASP A 13 11.16 3.50 11.73
N ALA A 14 10.28 2.74 11.09
CA ALA A 14 9.59 3.16 9.86
C ALA A 14 8.82 4.48 10.05
N LYS A 15 8.20 4.69 11.20
CA LYS A 15 7.47 5.94 11.51
C LYS A 15 8.37 7.19 11.57
N LYS A 16 9.68 7.03 11.62
CA LYS A 16 10.65 8.14 11.61
C LYS A 16 10.99 8.61 10.18
N ILE A 17 10.71 7.78 9.17
CA ILE A 17 10.89 8.16 7.76
C ILE A 17 9.91 9.29 7.43
N GLN A 18 10.35 10.30 6.68
CA GLN A 18 9.48 11.39 6.23
C GLN A 18 8.30 10.86 5.42
N SER A 19 7.08 11.31 5.73
CA SER A 19 5.85 10.94 4.99
C SER A 19 4.67 11.78 5.45
N TYR A 20 3.60 11.77 4.67
CA TYR A 20 2.29 12.34 5.00
C TYR A 20 1.39 11.33 5.75
N VAL A 21 1.70 10.04 5.74
CA VAL A 21 0.99 9.02 6.51
C VAL A 21 1.16 9.27 8.01
N THR A 22 0.06 9.51 8.71
CA THR A 22 0.05 9.85 10.15
C THR A 22 0.38 8.63 11.04
N PRO A 23 0.74 8.82 12.32
CA PRO A 23 0.95 7.71 13.25
C PRO A 23 -0.28 6.80 13.42
N ASN A 24 -1.51 7.37 13.41
CA ASN A 24 -2.74 6.59 13.52
C ASN A 24 -2.97 5.76 12.25
N GLN A 25 -2.77 6.34 11.09
CA GLN A 25 -2.83 5.63 9.81
C GLN A 25 -1.78 4.51 9.75
N CYS A 26 -0.55 4.77 10.22
CA CYS A 26 0.46 3.72 10.36
C CYS A 26 -0.05 2.56 11.23
N LYS A 27 -0.76 2.85 12.33
CA LYS A 27 -1.32 1.79 13.18
C LYS A 27 -2.38 0.98 12.46
N ILE A 28 -3.27 1.62 11.71
CA ILE A 28 -4.32 0.94 10.93
C ILE A 28 -3.68 0.04 9.86
N LEU A 29 -2.73 0.57 9.08
CA LEU A 29 -2.00 -0.18 8.06
C LEU A 29 -1.27 -1.40 8.66
N PHE A 30 -0.59 -1.21 9.78
CA PHE A 30 0.10 -2.29 10.49
C PHE A 30 -0.86 -3.39 10.95
N ASP A 31 -1.98 -3.03 11.57
CA ASP A 31 -2.95 -3.99 12.11
C ASP A 31 -3.63 -4.80 10.98
N ILE A 32 -3.98 -4.14 9.86
CA ILE A 32 -4.56 -4.82 8.70
C ILE A 32 -3.51 -5.72 8.02
N ALA A 33 -2.28 -5.25 7.84
CA ALA A 33 -1.19 -6.05 7.29
C ALA A 33 -0.92 -7.31 8.14
N LYS A 34 -0.92 -7.16 9.47
CA LYS A 34 -0.75 -8.27 10.42
C LYS A 34 -1.87 -9.32 10.31
N SER A 35 -3.05 -8.96 9.82
CA SER A 35 -4.18 -9.87 9.63
C SER A 35 -4.41 -10.27 8.17
N SER A 36 -3.64 -9.75 7.23
CA SER A 36 -3.81 -10.02 5.79
C SER A 36 -3.82 -11.51 5.47
N LYS A 37 -4.76 -11.92 4.63
CA LYS A 37 -4.94 -13.31 4.19
C LYS A 37 -4.28 -13.62 2.83
N GLY A 38 -3.52 -12.70 2.30
CA GLY A 38 -2.81 -12.79 1.03
C GLY A 38 -1.71 -11.75 0.92
N PRO A 39 -1.02 -11.67 -0.20
CA PRO A 39 0.00 -10.65 -0.46
C PRO A 39 -0.51 -9.25 -0.17
N ILE A 40 0.43 -8.35 0.12
CA ILE A 40 0.19 -6.94 0.36
C ILE A 40 0.80 -6.17 -0.80
N VAL A 41 0.02 -5.28 -1.40
CA VAL A 41 0.48 -4.39 -2.47
C VAL A 41 0.30 -2.95 -2.03
N GLU A 42 1.32 -2.15 -2.23
CA GLU A 42 1.32 -0.71 -2.02
C GLU A 42 1.51 -0.01 -3.37
N LEU A 43 0.64 0.95 -3.68
CA LEU A 43 0.76 1.83 -4.84
C LEU A 43 1.12 3.24 -4.35
N GLY A 44 2.30 3.73 -4.74
CA GLY A 44 2.88 4.94 -4.20
C GLY A 44 3.67 4.67 -2.91
N SER A 45 4.95 4.37 -3.05
CA SER A 45 5.83 4.01 -1.90
C SER A 45 6.74 5.16 -1.45
N TRP A 46 7.00 6.12 -2.33
CA TRP A 46 7.83 7.30 -2.12
C TRP A 46 9.12 6.99 -1.34
N LEU A 47 9.24 7.44 -0.07
CA LEU A 47 10.41 7.21 0.80
C LEU A 47 10.29 5.94 1.65
N GLY A 48 9.12 5.26 1.68
CA GLY A 48 8.94 3.93 2.25
C GLY A 48 8.51 3.88 3.71
N ARG A 49 7.90 4.94 4.30
CA ARG A 49 7.30 4.83 5.64
C ARG A 49 6.21 3.76 5.68
N SER A 50 5.23 3.89 4.81
CA SER A 50 4.11 2.94 4.68
C SER A 50 4.60 1.55 4.28
N THR A 51 5.57 1.44 3.35
CA THR A 51 6.25 0.19 3.03
C THR A 51 6.82 -0.50 4.26
N GLY A 52 7.55 0.24 5.09
CA GLY A 52 8.13 -0.28 6.35
C GLY A 52 7.07 -0.74 7.34
N VAL A 53 6.01 0.03 7.49
CA VAL A 53 4.87 -0.27 8.38
C VAL A 53 4.13 -1.54 7.92
N LEU A 54 3.81 -1.63 6.63
CA LEU A 54 3.14 -2.79 6.02
C LEU A 54 4.02 -4.05 6.17
N THR A 55 5.32 -3.92 5.93
CA THR A 55 6.28 -5.02 6.06
C THR A 55 6.42 -5.48 7.52
N ALA A 56 6.40 -4.55 8.47
CA ALA A 56 6.43 -4.89 9.89
C ALA A 56 5.18 -5.69 10.29
N GLY A 57 3.99 -5.27 9.84
CA GLY A 57 2.75 -6.03 10.05
C GLY A 57 2.80 -7.41 9.40
N ALA A 58 3.23 -7.48 8.14
CA ALA A 58 3.40 -8.74 7.40
C ALA A 58 4.35 -9.72 8.12
N GLY A 59 5.46 -9.23 8.66
CA GLY A 59 6.44 -10.04 9.37
C GLY A 59 5.93 -10.64 10.68
N LEU A 60 4.94 -9.98 11.32
CA LEU A 60 4.25 -10.50 12.52
C LEU A 60 3.01 -11.33 12.18
N ASN A 61 2.62 -11.40 10.91
CA ASN A 61 1.54 -12.27 10.46
C ASN A 61 2.04 -13.71 10.39
N PRO A 62 1.32 -14.70 10.97
CA PRO A 62 1.72 -16.13 10.90
C PRO A 62 1.90 -16.65 9.47
N ARG A 63 1.27 -16.03 8.46
CA ARG A 63 1.40 -16.38 7.04
C ARG A 63 2.59 -15.73 6.36
N GLN A 64 3.15 -14.69 6.96
CA GLN A 64 4.24 -13.88 6.42
C GLN A 64 4.00 -13.48 4.93
N PRO A 65 2.89 -12.78 4.63
CA PRO A 65 2.55 -12.46 3.26
C PRO A 65 3.63 -11.60 2.61
N GLN A 66 3.91 -11.85 1.32
CA GLN A 66 4.84 -11.02 0.55
C GLN A 66 4.32 -9.59 0.44
N VAL A 67 5.21 -8.62 0.56
CA VAL A 67 4.94 -7.20 0.34
C VAL A 67 5.53 -6.77 -1.00
N PHE A 68 4.70 -6.12 -1.83
CA PHE A 68 5.06 -5.54 -3.11
C PHE A 68 4.91 -4.02 -3.01
N ALA A 69 5.99 -3.30 -3.26
CA ALA A 69 6.03 -1.84 -3.32
C ALA A 69 6.04 -1.42 -4.80
N VAL A 70 4.96 -0.81 -5.25
CA VAL A 70 4.78 -0.35 -6.63
C VAL A 70 4.91 1.16 -6.67
N ASP A 71 5.88 1.66 -7.41
CA ASP A 71 6.10 3.08 -7.63
C ASP A 71 6.96 3.26 -8.89
N THR A 72 6.84 4.35 -9.57
CA THR A 72 7.81 4.74 -10.58
C THR A 72 9.09 5.29 -9.94
N TRP A 73 8.97 5.81 -8.72
CA TRP A 73 9.97 6.60 -7.99
C TRP A 73 10.52 7.79 -8.79
N LYS A 74 9.79 8.20 -9.81
CA LYS A 74 10.13 9.33 -10.68
C LYS A 74 9.04 10.38 -10.55
N ASN A 75 9.47 11.64 -10.43
CA ASN A 75 8.58 12.79 -10.50
C ASN A 75 7.35 12.68 -9.59
N CYS A 76 7.36 13.37 -8.48
CA CYS A 76 6.10 13.74 -7.83
C CYS A 76 5.86 15.24 -8.06
N ASP A 77 4.63 15.70 -7.91
CA ASP A 77 4.24 17.10 -8.15
C ASP A 77 5.07 18.11 -7.35
N VAL A 78 5.53 17.69 -6.16
CA VAL A 78 6.34 18.54 -5.27
C VAL A 78 7.82 18.56 -5.67
N PHE A 79 8.32 17.49 -6.33
CA PHE A 79 9.73 17.32 -6.69
C PHE A 79 9.89 16.71 -8.10
N PRO A 80 9.64 17.46 -9.17
CA PRO A 80 9.46 16.92 -10.52
C PRO A 80 10.71 16.31 -11.17
N TYR A 81 11.89 16.43 -10.57
CA TYR A 81 13.15 15.94 -11.16
C TYR A 81 13.95 15.02 -10.24
N LYS A 82 13.36 14.52 -9.14
CA LYS A 82 14.05 13.68 -8.18
C LYS A 82 13.73 12.21 -8.41
N ASP A 83 14.77 11.36 -8.44
CA ASP A 83 14.64 9.90 -8.35
C ASP A 83 14.67 9.51 -6.85
N PHE A 84 13.53 9.12 -6.33
CA PHE A 84 13.36 8.73 -4.93
C PHE A 84 13.71 7.27 -4.65
N TYR A 85 13.97 6.47 -5.67
CA TYR A 85 14.24 5.04 -5.49
C TYR A 85 15.46 4.77 -4.59
N ARG A 86 16.52 5.57 -4.74
CA ARG A 86 17.72 5.42 -3.90
C ARG A 86 17.45 5.73 -2.44
N ASP A 87 16.63 6.74 -2.15
CA ASP A 87 16.23 7.10 -0.79
C ASP A 87 15.34 6.01 -0.19
N TRP A 88 14.37 5.50 -0.95
CA TRP A 88 13.54 4.37 -0.55
C TRP A 88 14.39 3.13 -0.28
N GLU A 89 15.29 2.75 -1.18
CA GLU A 89 16.16 1.59 -1.02
C GLU A 89 17.07 1.73 0.21
N TYR A 90 17.63 2.93 0.43
CA TYR A 90 18.43 3.23 1.62
C TYR A 90 17.61 3.03 2.90
N ASN A 91 16.38 3.53 2.93
CA ASN A 91 15.48 3.37 4.08
C ASN A 91 15.13 1.89 4.31
N MET A 92 14.81 1.11 3.28
CA MET A 92 14.52 -0.32 3.41
C MET A 92 15.73 -1.11 3.93
N LYS A 93 16.94 -0.75 3.50
CA LYS A 93 18.19 -1.32 4.03
C LYS A 93 18.42 -0.91 5.48
N GLY A 94 18.20 0.36 5.81
CA GLY A 94 18.33 0.90 7.18
C GLY A 94 17.37 0.24 8.18
N LEU A 95 16.16 -0.13 7.73
CA LEU A 95 15.20 -0.90 8.50
C LEU A 95 15.52 -2.41 8.58
N GLY A 96 16.50 -2.89 7.81
CA GLY A 96 16.84 -4.33 7.71
C GLY A 96 15.81 -5.18 6.97
N ILE A 97 14.89 -4.58 6.22
CA ILE A 97 13.77 -5.29 5.59
C ILE A 97 13.85 -5.34 4.05
N ARG A 98 14.94 -4.90 3.44
CA ARG A 98 15.06 -4.85 1.97
C ARG A 98 14.75 -6.20 1.28
N SER A 99 15.12 -7.31 1.90
CA SER A 99 14.87 -8.65 1.39
C SER A 99 13.42 -9.16 1.60
N TYR A 100 12.61 -8.44 2.36
CA TYR A 100 11.21 -8.77 2.63
C TYR A 100 10.23 -8.05 1.70
N VAL A 101 10.73 -7.11 0.89
CA VAL A 101 9.93 -6.29 -0.03
C VAL A 101 10.40 -6.50 -1.45
N THR A 102 9.45 -6.76 -2.34
CA THR A 102 9.69 -6.75 -3.79
C THR A 102 9.26 -5.40 -4.35
N ASP A 103 10.19 -4.66 -4.91
CA ASP A 103 9.91 -3.40 -5.61
C ASP A 103 9.50 -3.66 -7.07
N ILE A 104 8.50 -2.93 -7.52
CA ILE A 104 7.98 -2.96 -8.89
C ILE A 104 8.02 -1.53 -9.44
N ARG A 105 9.03 -1.24 -10.25
CA ARG A 105 9.30 0.11 -10.77
C ARG A 105 8.53 0.38 -12.06
N MET A 106 7.21 0.57 -11.93
CA MET A 106 6.33 0.87 -13.06
C MET A 106 5.09 1.63 -12.63
N ASP A 107 4.29 2.06 -13.60
CA ASP A 107 2.96 2.62 -13.36
C ASP A 107 2.07 1.59 -12.64
N SER A 108 1.18 2.08 -11.77
CA SER A 108 0.34 1.22 -10.93
C SER A 108 -0.61 0.32 -11.71
N ALA A 109 -1.19 0.80 -12.82
CA ALA A 109 -2.08 -0.01 -13.66
C ALA A 109 -1.30 -1.07 -14.47
N ASP A 110 -0.11 -0.70 -15.00
CA ASP A 110 0.77 -1.66 -15.67
C ASP A 110 1.28 -2.74 -14.69
N ALA A 111 1.49 -2.35 -13.43
CA ALA A 111 1.85 -3.27 -12.36
C ALA A 111 0.75 -4.29 -12.07
N ALA A 112 -0.53 -3.92 -12.17
CA ALA A 112 -1.65 -4.86 -12.01
C ALA A 112 -1.62 -5.96 -13.08
N ASP A 113 -1.38 -5.59 -14.33
CA ASP A 113 -1.23 -6.53 -15.44
C ASP A 113 -0.01 -7.44 -15.27
N SER A 114 1.11 -6.88 -14.83
CA SER A 114 2.33 -7.64 -14.54
C SER A 114 2.11 -8.61 -13.37
N TYR A 115 1.40 -8.17 -12.33
CA TYR A 115 1.02 -9.02 -11.19
C TYR A 115 0.21 -10.22 -11.66
N ASN A 116 -0.82 -10.00 -12.45
CA ASN A 116 -1.64 -11.08 -13.01
C ASN A 116 -0.83 -12.10 -13.80
N LYS A 117 0.06 -11.63 -14.66
CA LYS A 117 0.85 -12.49 -15.56
C LYS A 117 1.94 -13.29 -14.82
N HIS A 118 2.57 -12.72 -13.81
CA HIS A 118 3.82 -13.25 -13.26
C HIS A 118 3.75 -13.58 -11.76
N LEU A 119 2.95 -12.87 -10.97
CA LEU A 119 2.98 -12.94 -9.52
C LEU A 119 1.72 -13.57 -8.92
N MET A 120 0.57 -13.50 -9.58
CA MET A 120 -0.66 -14.07 -9.04
C MET A 120 -0.59 -15.59 -8.91
N LYS A 121 0.07 -16.29 -9.83
CA LYS A 121 0.22 -17.75 -9.74
C LYS A 121 1.03 -18.20 -8.53
N PRO A 122 2.22 -17.63 -8.23
CA PRO A 122 2.99 -18.03 -7.06
C PRO A 122 2.48 -17.47 -5.72
N TYR A 123 1.86 -16.28 -5.72
CA TYR A 123 1.48 -15.58 -4.47
C TYR A 123 -0.01 -15.57 -4.17
N GLY A 124 -0.86 -15.82 -5.15
CA GLY A 124 -2.32 -15.81 -5.02
C GLY A 124 -2.92 -14.41 -5.11
N LYS A 125 -4.21 -14.30 -4.79
CA LYS A 125 -4.93 -13.02 -4.77
C LYS A 125 -4.47 -12.13 -3.62
N VAL A 126 -4.41 -10.83 -3.87
CA VAL A 126 -4.00 -9.77 -2.94
C VAL A 126 -4.95 -9.72 -1.74
N GLY A 127 -4.39 -9.73 -0.55
CA GLY A 127 -5.14 -9.63 0.71
C GLY A 127 -5.31 -8.20 1.20
N LEU A 128 -4.37 -7.33 0.85
CA LEU A 128 -4.39 -5.90 1.16
C LEU A 128 -3.77 -5.11 0.02
N LEU A 129 -4.53 -4.15 -0.50
CA LEU A 129 -4.06 -3.11 -1.42
C LEU A 129 -4.09 -1.76 -0.71
N PHE A 130 -2.98 -1.05 -0.65
CA PHE A 130 -2.90 0.32 -0.17
C PHE A 130 -2.62 1.25 -1.35
N ILE A 131 -3.45 2.26 -1.58
CA ILE A 131 -3.36 3.23 -2.67
C ILE A 131 -3.06 4.61 -2.09
N ASP A 132 -1.87 5.11 -2.34
CA ASP A 132 -1.33 6.41 -1.94
C ASP A 132 -0.47 6.98 -3.09
N ALA A 133 -1.06 7.06 -4.30
CA ALA A 133 -0.38 7.44 -5.53
C ALA A 133 -0.86 8.83 -6.00
N TRP A 134 -1.46 8.95 -7.20
CA TRP A 134 -1.97 10.21 -7.71
C TRP A 134 -3.34 10.56 -7.13
N HIS A 135 -3.59 11.86 -6.87
CA HIS A 135 -4.76 12.35 -6.14
C HIS A 135 -5.88 12.88 -7.05
N THR A 136 -5.86 12.56 -8.37
CA THR A 136 -6.98 12.87 -9.27
C THR A 136 -8.01 11.75 -9.27
N TYR A 137 -9.28 12.09 -9.53
CA TYR A 137 -10.37 11.12 -9.60
C TYR A 137 -10.07 9.99 -10.59
N GLU A 138 -9.60 10.35 -11.79
CA GLU A 138 -9.31 9.41 -12.88
C GLU A 138 -8.17 8.46 -12.51
N ALA A 139 -7.12 8.97 -11.84
CA ALA A 139 -6.00 8.15 -11.41
C ALA A 139 -6.41 7.14 -10.35
N VAL A 140 -7.10 7.59 -9.30
CA VAL A 140 -7.60 6.70 -8.24
C VAL A 140 -8.58 5.67 -8.81
N GLN A 141 -9.50 6.09 -9.69
CA GLN A 141 -10.44 5.19 -10.35
C GLN A 141 -9.71 4.13 -11.18
N ARG A 142 -8.72 4.54 -11.97
CA ARG A 142 -7.90 3.64 -12.79
C ARG A 142 -7.18 2.62 -11.92
N ASP A 143 -6.48 3.06 -10.89
CA ASP A 143 -5.69 2.20 -10.02
C ASP A 143 -6.59 1.23 -9.25
N PHE A 144 -7.67 1.73 -8.68
CA PHE A 144 -8.64 0.91 -7.97
C PHE A 144 -9.22 -0.21 -8.86
N HIS A 145 -9.70 0.14 -10.06
CA HIS A 145 -10.33 -0.84 -10.95
C HIS A 145 -9.31 -1.79 -11.61
N ALA A 146 -8.08 -1.34 -11.86
CA ALA A 146 -7.03 -2.21 -12.38
C ALA A 146 -6.69 -3.34 -11.40
N TRP A 147 -6.68 -3.05 -10.08
CA TRP A 147 -6.32 -4.03 -9.06
C TRP A 147 -7.50 -4.82 -8.50
N LEU A 148 -8.74 -4.29 -8.56
CA LEU A 148 -9.93 -4.91 -7.99
C LEU A 148 -10.12 -6.39 -8.38
N PRO A 149 -9.93 -6.83 -9.65
CA PRO A 149 -10.08 -8.24 -10.03
C PRO A 149 -9.13 -9.19 -9.30
N TYR A 150 -8.02 -8.68 -8.81
CA TYR A 150 -6.98 -9.45 -8.15
C TYR A 150 -7.07 -9.43 -6.62
N ILE A 151 -8.03 -8.68 -6.07
CA ILE A 151 -8.26 -8.65 -4.62
C ILE A 151 -9.03 -9.91 -4.20
N LYS A 152 -8.64 -10.44 -3.06
CA LYS A 152 -9.28 -11.61 -2.46
C LYS A 152 -10.62 -11.21 -1.84
N GLN A 153 -11.61 -12.09 -1.87
CA GLN A 153 -12.81 -11.95 -1.05
C GLN A 153 -12.44 -11.88 0.44
N GLY A 154 -12.99 -10.91 1.16
CA GLY A 154 -12.59 -10.55 2.52
C GLY A 154 -11.20 -9.91 2.60
N GLY A 155 -10.64 -9.47 1.47
CA GLY A 155 -9.45 -8.62 1.40
C GLY A 155 -9.81 -7.14 1.51
N PHE A 156 -8.80 -6.30 1.66
CA PHE A 156 -8.96 -4.87 1.90
C PHE A 156 -8.32 -4.05 0.79
N ILE A 157 -9.01 -2.96 0.40
CA ILE A 157 -8.42 -1.86 -0.36
C ILE A 157 -8.49 -0.64 0.55
N ILE A 158 -7.35 0.05 0.73
CA ILE A 158 -7.26 1.25 1.54
C ILE A 158 -6.84 2.40 0.64
N LEU A 159 -7.62 3.49 0.62
CA LEU A 159 -7.29 4.75 -0.04
C LEU A 159 -6.80 5.75 1.01
N HIS A 160 -5.68 6.42 0.72
CA HIS A 160 -5.16 7.56 1.49
C HIS A 160 -5.81 8.88 1.05
N ASP A 161 -5.57 9.96 1.81
CA ASP A 161 -5.95 11.33 1.50
C ASP A 161 -7.47 11.58 1.27
N VAL A 162 -8.31 10.88 2.02
CA VAL A 162 -9.77 11.09 2.00
C VAL A 162 -10.09 12.29 2.88
N GLU A 163 -9.80 13.49 2.40
CA GLU A 163 -9.96 14.75 3.10
C GLU A 163 -10.27 15.92 2.17
N GLU A 164 -10.69 17.08 2.75
CA GLU A 164 -11.11 18.25 1.99
C GLU A 164 -10.04 18.81 1.05
N SER A 165 -8.76 18.61 1.36
CA SER A 165 -7.63 19.00 0.49
C SER A 165 -7.57 18.20 -0.80
N PHE A 166 -8.21 17.03 -0.84
CA PHE A 166 -8.27 16.13 -2.00
C PHE A 166 -9.71 15.78 -2.35
N PRO A 167 -10.51 16.75 -2.84
CA PRO A 167 -11.94 16.57 -3.07
C PRO A 167 -12.26 15.50 -4.12
N GLU A 168 -11.34 15.22 -5.03
CA GLU A 168 -11.51 14.21 -6.07
C GLU A 168 -11.45 12.78 -5.49
N ILE A 169 -10.59 12.54 -4.50
CA ILE A 169 -10.56 11.26 -3.77
C ILE A 169 -11.86 11.09 -2.96
N MET A 170 -12.30 12.13 -2.26
CA MET A 170 -13.57 12.10 -1.54
C MET A 170 -14.74 11.78 -2.45
N ARG A 171 -14.79 12.40 -3.63
CA ARG A 171 -15.81 12.14 -4.67
C ARG A 171 -15.79 10.69 -5.10
N PHE A 172 -14.60 10.12 -5.36
CA PHE A 172 -14.47 8.71 -5.73
C PHE A 172 -15.03 7.79 -4.62
N VAL A 173 -14.69 8.04 -3.35
CA VAL A 173 -15.21 7.25 -2.22
C VAL A 173 -16.73 7.34 -2.15
N GLN A 174 -17.33 8.54 -2.29
CA GLN A 174 -18.79 8.73 -2.31
C GLN A 174 -19.47 7.99 -3.46
N ASP A 175 -18.85 7.95 -4.64
CA ASP A 175 -19.37 7.18 -5.76
C ASP A 175 -19.31 5.66 -5.49
N MET A 176 -18.25 5.19 -4.84
CA MET A 176 -18.10 3.79 -4.45
C MET A 176 -19.08 3.37 -3.33
N GLU A 177 -19.53 4.30 -2.48
CA GLU A 177 -20.56 4.01 -1.47
C GLU A 177 -21.91 3.55 -2.08
N LYS A 178 -22.13 3.84 -3.35
CA LYS A 178 -23.30 3.33 -4.11
C LYS A 178 -23.22 1.82 -4.39
N ASN A 179 -22.03 1.23 -4.29
CA ASN A 179 -21.76 -0.19 -4.57
C ASN A 179 -21.74 -1.06 -3.29
N LYS A 180 -22.74 -0.88 -2.41
CA LYS A 180 -22.84 -1.56 -1.10
C LYS A 180 -22.83 -3.09 -1.16
N ASP A 181 -23.20 -3.67 -2.30
CA ASP A 181 -23.19 -5.12 -2.49
C ASP A 181 -21.78 -5.68 -2.69
N MET A 182 -20.85 -4.86 -3.16
CA MET A 182 -19.46 -5.26 -3.42
C MET A 182 -18.52 -4.98 -2.24
N PHE A 183 -18.83 -3.93 -1.46
CA PHE A 183 -17.91 -3.46 -0.40
C PHE A 183 -18.64 -3.16 0.90
N LYS A 184 -17.91 -3.37 2.02
CA LYS A 184 -18.18 -2.67 3.27
C LYS A 184 -17.16 -1.56 3.37
N ILE A 185 -17.60 -0.30 3.44
CA ILE A 185 -16.75 0.88 3.42
C ILE A 185 -16.74 1.50 4.82
N THR A 186 -15.55 1.86 5.29
CA THR A 186 -15.34 2.60 6.54
C THR A 186 -14.37 3.73 6.26
N VAL A 187 -14.77 4.97 6.58
CA VAL A 187 -13.88 6.14 6.48
C VAL A 187 -13.46 6.55 7.90
N THR A 188 -12.18 6.65 8.12
CA THR A 188 -11.59 7.03 9.41
C THR A 188 -10.19 7.62 9.22
N ASP A 189 -9.83 8.62 9.99
CA ASP A 189 -8.50 9.24 9.99
C ASP A 189 -7.98 9.57 8.57
N LYS A 190 -8.83 10.16 7.73
CA LYS A 190 -8.54 10.55 6.34
C LYS A 190 -8.14 9.38 5.41
N ILE A 191 -8.55 8.17 5.74
CA ILE A 191 -8.45 7.00 4.87
C ILE A 191 -9.82 6.35 4.68
N ALA A 192 -10.05 5.74 3.53
CA ALA A 192 -11.20 4.88 3.28
C ALA A 192 -10.76 3.41 3.16
N ILE A 193 -11.41 2.56 3.90
CA ILE A 193 -11.16 1.12 3.95
C ILE A 193 -12.33 0.40 3.30
N PHE A 194 -12.08 -0.31 2.21
CA PHE A 194 -13.02 -1.13 1.48
C PHE A 194 -12.74 -2.61 1.81
N GLU A 195 -13.66 -3.27 2.49
CA GLU A 195 -13.62 -4.73 2.63
C GLU A 195 -14.41 -5.34 1.47
N VAL A 196 -13.75 -6.14 0.63
CA VAL A 196 -14.34 -6.80 -0.55
C VAL A 196 -15.20 -7.98 -0.08
N LYS A 197 -16.49 -7.97 -0.44
CA LYS A 197 -17.45 -9.03 -0.09
C LYS A 197 -17.36 -10.25 -0.99
#